data_c8fe55f211711e65cb3092dd5a8aa217
#
_entry.id   c8fe55f211711e65cb3092dd5a8aa217
#
_cell.length_a   1.000
_cell.length_b   1.000
_cell.length_c   1.000
_cell.angle_alpha   90.00
_cell.angle_beta   90.00
_cell.angle_gamma   90.00
#
_symmetry.space_group_name_H-M   'P 1'
#
loop_
_entity.id
_entity.type
_entity.pdbx_description
1 polymer ?
#
loop_
_entity_poly.entity_id
_entity_poly.type
_entity_poly.pdbx_seq_one_letter_code
_entity_poly.pdbx_strand_id
1 'polypeptide(L)'
;LGGVDAGSQIVAPVDAEIAARIDDAATRPVTDLPRSDDYAEAGDDLVGEYVRLTAALAGTAAAGTQPRVVYTAMHGVGWEVARRVFAQAGFAEPIPVSEQSAPDPDFPTVAFPNPEEPGALDLAFATADRVEADLVIANDPDADRLAVAVPTADGWRRLSGNEVGALLGWRAAERARRDDVDGTLAASIVSSPALREVARRYGLDYADTLTGFKWVSRVGGLLYGYEEALGYLVDPAKVRDKDGISAAVDVLALASELASSGSTIAEHLTAFDAEFGAYASSQISLRVDDLAEISRLTSRLREAPPAAVGQHRVDRIDDFRDGFGGFPAGDVLRLWFTDGSRVIVRPSGTEPKLKVYIDSSSSEGDAVARRATAEAAVADLDAGMRELLS
;
A
#
# COMPACT_ATOMS: atom_id res chain seq x y z
N LEU A 1 -2.80 25.61 3.96
CA LEU A 1 -4.05 25.07 3.43
C LEU A 1 -4.99 24.83 4.59
N GLY A 2 -6.15 25.48 4.56
CA GLY A 2 -7.23 25.32 5.56
C GLY A 2 -8.44 24.60 4.94
N GLY A 3 -9.42 24.23 5.78
CA GLY A 3 -10.66 23.58 5.34
C GLY A 3 -10.54 22.05 5.21
N VAL A 4 -11.37 21.46 4.36
CA VAL A 4 -11.51 19.99 4.23
C VAL A 4 -10.23 19.28 3.76
N ASP A 5 -9.32 20.01 3.11
CA ASP A 5 -8.04 19.50 2.60
C ASP A 5 -6.84 19.74 3.55
N ALA A 6 -7.11 20.26 4.76
CA ALA A 6 -6.05 20.50 5.73
C ALA A 6 -5.31 19.19 6.05
N GLY A 7 -3.97 19.22 6.01
CA GLY A 7 -3.11 18.06 6.26
C GLY A 7 -2.87 17.13 5.06
N SER A 8 -3.58 17.27 3.95
CA SER A 8 -3.32 16.51 2.73
C SER A 8 -2.17 17.12 1.92
N GLN A 9 -1.45 16.28 1.15
CA GLN A 9 -0.41 16.73 0.22
C GLN A 9 -0.93 17.77 -0.77
N ILE A 10 -0.07 18.69 -1.23
CA ILE A 10 -0.41 19.70 -2.23
C ILE A 10 -0.74 19.06 -3.59
N VAL A 11 -1.66 19.72 -4.31
CA VAL A 11 -2.09 19.33 -5.67
C VAL A 11 -2.15 20.56 -6.55
N ALA A 12 -2.42 20.36 -7.84
CA ALA A 12 -2.59 21.45 -8.80
C ALA A 12 -3.66 22.48 -8.30
N PRO A 13 -3.45 23.78 -8.52
CA PRO A 13 -2.33 24.39 -9.26
C PRO A 13 -1.08 24.68 -8.39
N VAL A 14 -1.15 24.48 -7.07
CA VAL A 14 -0.12 24.91 -6.09
C VAL A 14 1.23 24.19 -6.32
N ASP A 15 1.20 22.92 -6.67
CA ASP A 15 2.40 22.13 -7.03
C ASP A 15 3.15 22.75 -8.24
N ALA A 16 2.43 23.13 -9.27
CA ALA A 16 3.00 23.78 -10.44
C ALA A 16 3.55 25.19 -10.14
N GLU A 17 2.84 25.95 -9.29
CA GLU A 17 3.30 27.25 -8.84
C GLU A 17 4.61 27.15 -8.01
N ILE A 18 4.72 26.16 -7.15
CA ILE A 18 5.94 25.87 -6.39
C ILE A 18 7.07 25.45 -7.33
N ALA A 19 6.81 24.55 -8.29
CA ALA A 19 7.82 24.13 -9.25
C ALA A 19 8.38 25.32 -10.04
N ALA A 20 7.52 26.22 -10.54
CA ALA A 20 7.95 27.43 -11.23
C ALA A 20 8.83 28.35 -10.34
N ARG A 21 8.56 28.43 -9.02
CA ARG A 21 9.41 29.17 -8.09
C ARG A 21 10.75 28.49 -7.83
N ILE A 22 10.76 27.15 -7.80
CA ILE A 22 12.01 26.37 -7.69
C ILE A 22 12.89 26.62 -8.92
N ASP A 23 12.31 26.56 -10.13
CA ASP A 23 13.03 26.82 -11.37
C ASP A 23 13.63 28.24 -11.41
N ASP A 24 12.87 29.25 -10.98
CA ASP A 24 13.38 30.63 -10.85
C ASP A 24 14.52 30.72 -9.83
N ALA A 25 14.37 30.11 -8.66
CA ALA A 25 15.40 30.10 -7.61
C ALA A 25 16.67 29.37 -8.05
N ALA A 26 16.55 28.27 -8.81
CA ALA A 26 17.68 27.49 -9.31
C ALA A 26 18.58 28.24 -10.32
N THR A 27 18.11 29.36 -10.88
CA THR A 27 18.92 30.22 -11.74
C THR A 27 19.96 31.04 -10.98
N ARG A 28 19.89 31.09 -9.65
CA ARG A 28 20.76 31.90 -8.77
C ARG A 28 21.70 31.02 -7.95
N PRO A 29 22.92 31.51 -7.61
CA PRO A 29 23.79 30.83 -6.66
C PRO A 29 23.09 30.64 -5.31
N VAL A 30 23.33 29.50 -4.64
CA VAL A 30 22.76 29.21 -3.31
C VAL A 30 23.13 30.29 -2.27
N THR A 31 24.30 30.95 -2.43
CA THR A 31 24.76 32.06 -1.58
C THR A 31 23.87 33.30 -1.65
N ASP A 32 23.12 33.48 -2.75
CA ASP A 32 22.28 34.65 -2.98
C ASP A 32 20.84 34.43 -2.46
N LEU A 33 20.51 33.20 -2.00
CA LEU A 33 19.21 32.91 -1.42
C LEU A 33 19.11 33.54 0.00
N PRO A 34 17.99 34.17 0.34
CA PRO A 34 17.76 34.71 1.66
C PRO A 34 17.83 33.62 2.73
N ARG A 35 18.47 33.92 3.83
CA ARG A 35 18.55 33.05 5.01
C ARG A 35 17.88 33.73 6.18
N SER A 36 17.31 32.93 7.08
CA SER A 36 16.67 33.41 8.30
C SER A 36 17.00 32.45 9.44
N ASP A 37 17.19 33.01 10.62
CA ASP A 37 17.26 32.26 11.88
C ASP A 37 15.90 32.29 12.62
N ASP A 38 14.87 32.89 12.00
CA ASP A 38 13.52 32.95 12.53
C ASP A 38 12.77 31.66 12.13
N TYR A 39 13.02 30.57 12.87
CA TYR A 39 12.31 29.31 12.77
C TYR A 39 12.10 28.72 14.17
N ALA A 40 11.07 27.89 14.32
CA ALA A 40 10.84 27.13 15.54
C ALA A 40 11.24 25.66 15.32
N GLU A 41 11.93 25.10 16.28
CA GLU A 41 12.19 23.66 16.32
C GLU A 41 10.98 22.94 16.92
N ALA A 42 10.50 21.89 16.22
CA ALA A 42 9.49 21.02 16.77
C ALA A 42 10.12 20.16 17.88
N GLY A 43 9.59 20.30 19.10
CA GLY A 43 10.08 19.58 20.26
C GLY A 43 9.58 18.15 20.36
N ASP A 44 10.06 17.44 21.38
CA ASP A 44 9.65 16.07 21.71
C ASP A 44 8.14 15.95 21.98
N ASP A 45 7.45 17.03 22.30
CA ASP A 45 6.01 17.07 22.52
C ASP A 45 5.22 16.61 21.29
N LEU A 46 5.65 17.01 20.09
CA LEU A 46 5.01 16.59 18.84
C LEU A 46 5.15 15.08 18.61
N VAL A 47 6.37 14.57 18.83
CA VAL A 47 6.63 13.11 18.71
C VAL A 47 5.88 12.34 19.79
N GLY A 48 5.84 12.87 21.02
CA GLY A 48 5.10 12.29 22.13
C GLY A 48 3.59 12.18 21.84
N GLU A 49 3.00 13.22 21.25
CA GLU A 49 1.59 13.23 20.86
C GLU A 49 1.32 12.23 19.72
N TYR A 50 2.19 12.17 18.70
CA TYR A 50 2.09 11.14 17.66
C TYR A 50 2.15 9.73 18.24
N VAL A 51 3.11 9.46 19.14
CA VAL A 51 3.25 8.16 19.82
C VAL A 51 1.97 7.81 20.59
N ARG A 52 1.45 8.76 21.37
CA ARG A 52 0.23 8.58 22.15
C ARG A 52 -1.01 8.26 21.30
N LEU A 53 -1.22 9.03 20.24
CA LEU A 53 -2.37 8.86 19.34
C LEU A 53 -2.26 7.56 18.54
N THR A 54 -1.06 7.24 18.04
CA THR A 54 -0.84 6.01 17.26
C THR A 54 -0.99 4.76 18.12
N ALA A 55 -0.45 4.77 19.34
CA ALA A 55 -0.59 3.65 20.28
C ALA A 55 -2.05 3.35 20.64
N ALA A 56 -2.91 4.36 20.67
CA ALA A 56 -4.34 4.20 20.98
C ALA A 56 -5.09 3.32 19.95
N LEU A 57 -4.57 3.16 18.72
CA LEU A 57 -5.15 2.28 17.70
C LEU A 57 -5.17 0.81 18.12
N ALA A 58 -4.26 0.39 18.99
CA ALA A 58 -4.19 -0.98 19.50
C ALA A 58 -5.42 -1.35 20.38
N GLY A 59 -6.11 -0.36 20.96
CA GLY A 59 -7.21 -0.63 21.89
C GLY A 59 -6.75 -1.53 23.05
N THR A 60 -7.40 -2.67 23.22
CA THR A 60 -7.07 -3.68 24.25
C THR A 60 -6.33 -4.91 23.69
N ALA A 61 -5.96 -4.92 22.43
CA ALA A 61 -5.41 -6.09 21.74
C ALA A 61 -4.10 -6.60 22.38
N ALA A 62 -3.26 -5.68 22.88
CA ALA A 62 -1.99 -6.04 23.51
C ALA A 62 -2.14 -6.75 24.89
N ALA A 63 -3.34 -6.80 25.47
CA ALA A 63 -3.58 -7.51 26.74
C ALA A 63 -3.72 -9.04 26.55
N GLY A 64 -3.83 -9.53 25.33
CA GLY A 64 -3.97 -10.95 24.99
C GLY A 64 -2.64 -11.64 24.67
N THR A 65 -2.72 -12.78 24.00
CA THR A 65 -1.56 -13.48 23.44
C THR A 65 -0.92 -12.62 22.37
N GLN A 66 0.39 -12.40 22.48
CA GLN A 66 1.10 -11.57 21.52
C GLN A 66 2.01 -12.42 20.63
N PRO A 67 2.04 -12.18 19.31
CA PRO A 67 2.97 -12.84 18.43
C PRO A 67 4.40 -12.39 18.71
N ARG A 68 5.38 -13.27 18.47
CA ARG A 68 6.80 -12.90 18.42
C ARG A 68 7.09 -12.24 17.08
N VAL A 69 7.54 -10.99 17.10
CA VAL A 69 7.67 -10.16 15.92
C VAL A 69 9.12 -9.79 15.68
N VAL A 70 9.56 -9.91 14.42
CA VAL A 70 10.80 -9.31 13.93
C VAL A 70 10.46 -8.03 13.19
N TYR A 71 11.24 -6.97 13.43
CA TYR A 71 11.06 -5.66 12.81
C TYR A 71 12.32 -5.19 12.09
N THR A 72 12.16 -4.62 10.92
CA THR A 72 13.23 -3.88 10.23
C THR A 72 12.77 -2.48 9.80
N ALA A 73 13.64 -1.49 10.00
CA ALA A 73 13.53 -0.14 9.46
C ALA A 73 14.32 0.03 8.14
N MET A 74 14.97 -1.01 7.65
CA MET A 74 15.76 -1.01 6.40
C MET A 74 16.77 0.15 6.33
N HIS A 75 17.53 0.39 7.42
CA HIS A 75 18.42 1.54 7.60
C HIS A 75 17.71 2.92 7.58
N GLY A 76 16.40 2.94 7.72
CA GLY A 76 15.61 4.16 7.77
C GLY A 76 15.40 4.69 9.19
N VAL A 77 14.55 5.70 9.31
CA VAL A 77 14.32 6.46 10.56
C VAL A 77 13.22 5.87 11.45
N GLY A 78 12.53 4.81 11.00
CA GLY A 78 11.30 4.34 11.64
C GLY A 78 11.48 3.67 13.00
N TRP A 79 12.63 3.01 13.28
CA TRP A 79 12.78 2.15 14.45
C TRP A 79 12.52 2.85 15.78
N GLU A 80 13.13 4.02 16.00
CA GLU A 80 13.02 4.68 17.30
C GLU A 80 11.59 5.09 17.64
N VAL A 81 10.86 5.60 16.64
CA VAL A 81 9.45 5.99 16.83
C VAL A 81 8.56 4.76 16.93
N ALA A 82 8.73 3.77 16.06
CA ALA A 82 7.95 2.53 16.08
C ALA A 82 8.08 1.80 17.43
N ARG A 83 9.30 1.66 17.94
CA ARG A 83 9.57 1.05 19.26
C ARG A 83 8.82 1.77 20.39
N ARG A 84 8.82 3.10 20.41
CA ARG A 84 8.09 3.91 21.39
C ARG A 84 6.57 3.71 21.27
N VAL A 85 6.06 3.66 20.04
CA VAL A 85 4.63 3.43 19.78
C VAL A 85 4.21 2.04 20.24
N PHE A 86 4.96 0.99 19.90
CA PHE A 86 4.64 -0.39 20.32
C PHE A 86 4.68 -0.55 21.83
N ALA A 87 5.69 0.02 22.50
CA ALA A 87 5.79 0.02 23.95
C ALA A 87 4.62 0.77 24.61
N GLN A 88 4.24 1.94 24.09
CA GLN A 88 3.10 2.72 24.59
C GLN A 88 1.76 1.99 24.37
N ALA A 89 1.65 1.24 23.28
CA ALA A 89 0.49 0.39 22.98
C ALA A 89 0.41 -0.86 23.87
N GLY A 90 1.47 -1.19 24.61
CA GLY A 90 1.56 -2.37 25.47
C GLY A 90 1.98 -3.65 24.75
N PHE A 91 2.47 -3.55 23.52
CA PHE A 91 3.04 -4.70 22.81
C PHE A 91 4.43 -5.05 23.35
N ALA A 92 4.76 -6.35 23.30
CA ALA A 92 6.12 -6.82 23.51
C ALA A 92 7.06 -6.13 22.49
N GLU A 93 8.27 -5.79 22.93
CA GLU A 93 9.23 -5.15 22.04
C GLU A 93 9.57 -6.09 20.88
N PRO A 94 9.38 -5.69 19.62
CA PRO A 94 9.79 -6.48 18.48
C PRO A 94 11.31 -6.69 18.47
N ILE A 95 11.75 -7.82 17.96
CA ILE A 95 13.17 -8.12 17.79
C ILE A 95 13.66 -7.37 16.55
N PRO A 96 14.53 -6.35 16.69
CA PRO A 96 15.00 -5.61 15.52
C PRO A 96 16.00 -6.43 14.71
N VAL A 97 16.01 -6.23 13.39
CA VAL A 97 17.16 -6.60 12.55
C VAL A 97 18.28 -5.62 12.88
N SER A 98 19.25 -6.07 13.70
CA SER A 98 20.26 -5.20 14.31
C SER A 98 21.05 -4.39 13.29
N GLU A 99 21.36 -5.01 12.14
CA GLU A 99 22.11 -4.41 11.03
C GLU A 99 21.34 -3.27 10.33
N GLN A 100 20.01 -3.27 10.45
CA GLN A 100 19.11 -2.35 9.74
C GLN A 100 18.35 -1.41 10.68
N SER A 101 18.62 -1.43 11.97
CA SER A 101 17.86 -0.68 12.98
C SER A 101 18.27 0.80 13.10
N ALA A 102 19.54 1.12 12.80
CA ALA A 102 20.04 2.49 12.80
C ALA A 102 19.96 3.09 11.37
N PRO A 103 19.63 4.39 11.25
CA PRO A 103 19.68 5.07 9.96
C PRO A 103 21.08 5.04 9.35
N ASP A 104 21.16 4.64 8.08
CA ASP A 104 22.40 4.62 7.31
C ASP A 104 22.09 5.03 5.86
N PRO A 105 22.60 6.21 5.39
CA PRO A 105 22.31 6.71 4.06
C PRO A 105 22.89 5.88 2.91
N ASP A 106 23.85 4.99 3.21
CA ASP A 106 24.46 4.12 2.21
C ASP A 106 23.70 2.80 2.01
N PHE A 107 22.70 2.48 2.86
CA PHE A 107 21.88 1.26 2.81
C PHE A 107 22.70 -0.03 2.59
N PRO A 108 23.73 -0.32 3.39
CA PRO A 108 24.79 -1.28 3.05
C PRO A 108 24.31 -2.74 2.91
N THR A 109 23.11 -3.07 3.37
CA THR A 109 22.60 -4.46 3.33
C THR A 109 21.54 -4.68 2.26
N VAL A 110 21.12 -3.65 1.52
CA VAL A 110 20.09 -3.73 0.50
C VAL A 110 20.51 -2.95 -0.75
N ALA A 111 20.31 -3.53 -1.92
CA ALA A 111 20.62 -2.86 -3.17
C ALA A 111 19.69 -1.68 -3.46
N PHE A 112 18.45 -1.80 -3.02
CA PHE A 112 17.43 -0.74 -3.07
C PHE A 112 16.52 -0.87 -1.84
N PRO A 113 16.38 0.18 -1.01
CA PRO A 113 15.67 0.08 0.26
C PRO A 113 14.14 0.17 0.11
N ASN A 114 13.56 -0.80 -0.55
CA ASN A 114 12.13 -0.99 -0.69
C ASN A 114 11.77 -2.43 -0.30
N PRO A 115 10.85 -2.66 0.64
CA PRO A 115 10.44 -4.01 1.06
C PRO A 115 9.86 -4.89 -0.06
N GLU A 116 9.50 -4.30 -1.21
CA GLU A 116 9.01 -5.04 -2.37
C GLU A 116 10.13 -5.61 -3.25
N GLU A 117 11.35 -5.10 -3.13
CA GLU A 117 12.46 -5.55 -3.96
C GLU A 117 12.98 -6.92 -3.51
N PRO A 118 13.38 -7.78 -4.47
CA PRO A 118 13.97 -9.08 -4.14
C PRO A 118 15.18 -8.94 -3.23
N GLY A 119 15.24 -9.78 -2.19
CA GLY A 119 16.34 -9.80 -1.22
C GLY A 119 16.27 -8.72 -0.13
N ALA A 120 15.39 -7.74 -0.24
CA ALA A 120 15.29 -6.64 0.74
C ALA A 120 14.93 -7.12 2.16
N LEU A 121 14.19 -8.21 2.28
CA LEU A 121 13.77 -8.80 3.54
C LEU A 121 14.61 -10.02 4.00
N ASP A 122 15.68 -10.39 3.29
CA ASP A 122 16.44 -11.62 3.60
C ASP A 122 17.01 -11.62 5.02
N LEU A 123 17.55 -10.50 5.52
CA LEU A 123 18.03 -10.39 6.89
C LEU A 123 16.90 -10.49 7.92
N ALA A 124 15.73 -9.95 7.59
CA ALA A 124 14.56 -10.04 8.45
C ALA A 124 14.06 -11.49 8.53
N PHE A 125 14.03 -12.22 7.42
CA PHE A 125 13.66 -13.63 7.38
C PHE A 125 14.68 -14.51 8.12
N ALA A 126 15.97 -14.31 7.88
CA ALA A 126 17.00 -15.02 8.63
C ALA A 126 16.97 -14.75 10.14
N THR A 127 16.62 -13.52 10.53
CA THR A 127 16.41 -13.18 11.95
C THR A 127 15.17 -13.87 12.48
N ALA A 128 14.07 -13.87 11.73
CA ALA A 128 12.80 -14.48 12.11
C ALA A 128 12.93 -16.01 12.30
N ASP A 129 13.65 -16.70 11.42
CA ASP A 129 13.95 -18.12 11.55
C ASP A 129 14.73 -18.40 12.85
N ARG A 130 15.79 -17.61 13.12
CA ARG A 130 16.64 -17.79 14.29
C ARG A 130 15.90 -17.66 15.62
N VAL A 131 14.86 -16.78 15.65
CA VAL A 131 14.10 -16.48 16.87
C VAL A 131 12.74 -17.17 16.87
N GLU A 132 12.43 -17.97 15.88
CA GLU A 132 11.12 -18.62 15.71
C GLU A 132 9.98 -17.59 15.80
N ALA A 133 10.05 -16.55 14.96
CA ALA A 133 9.06 -15.48 14.94
C ALA A 133 7.73 -15.95 14.31
N ASP A 134 6.65 -15.30 14.70
CA ASP A 134 5.30 -15.51 14.15
C ASP A 134 4.99 -14.52 13.04
N LEU A 135 5.72 -13.37 13.00
CA LEU A 135 5.44 -12.27 12.10
C LEU A 135 6.71 -11.45 11.82
N VAL A 136 6.85 -10.99 10.58
CA VAL A 136 7.84 -9.98 10.20
C VAL A 136 7.12 -8.70 9.80
N ILE A 137 7.58 -7.57 10.33
CA ILE A 137 7.14 -6.21 9.99
C ILE A 137 8.33 -5.43 9.45
N ALA A 138 8.15 -4.77 8.32
CA ALA A 138 9.16 -3.91 7.73
C ALA A 138 8.54 -2.56 7.35
N ASN A 139 9.20 -1.47 7.73
CA ASN A 139 8.95 -0.17 7.15
C ASN A 139 10.05 0.15 6.14
N ASP A 140 9.72 0.95 5.14
CA ASP A 140 10.70 1.57 4.26
C ASP A 140 11.44 2.72 4.99
N PRO A 141 12.47 3.33 4.38
CA PRO A 141 13.37 4.24 5.11
C PRO A 141 12.72 5.44 5.77
N ASP A 142 11.66 6.01 5.21
CA ASP A 142 10.90 7.13 5.80
C ASP A 142 9.67 6.66 6.61
N ALA A 143 9.49 5.34 6.72
CA ALA A 143 8.48 4.66 7.53
C ALA A 143 7.02 5.00 7.16
N ASP A 144 6.79 5.46 5.93
CA ASP A 144 5.44 5.76 5.49
C ASP A 144 4.72 4.52 4.90
N ARG A 145 5.47 3.44 4.56
CA ARG A 145 4.94 2.16 4.09
C ARG A 145 5.13 1.04 5.10
N LEU A 146 4.35 -0.02 4.91
CA LEU A 146 4.40 -1.22 5.72
C LEU A 146 4.41 -2.48 4.85
N ALA A 147 5.40 -3.34 5.03
CA ALA A 147 5.36 -4.72 4.58
C ALA A 147 5.17 -5.68 5.76
N VAL A 148 4.43 -6.74 5.51
CA VAL A 148 4.14 -7.80 6.46
C VAL A 148 4.53 -9.14 5.83
N ALA A 149 5.19 -10.02 6.58
CA ALA A 149 5.42 -11.38 6.14
C ALA A 149 5.04 -12.39 7.23
N VAL A 150 4.57 -13.55 6.77
CA VAL A 150 4.09 -14.64 7.59
C VAL A 150 4.87 -15.92 7.28
N PRO A 151 5.04 -16.84 8.25
CA PRO A 151 5.67 -18.13 8.00
C PRO A 151 4.77 -19.01 7.11
N THR A 152 5.41 -19.83 6.28
CA THR A 152 4.79 -20.86 5.46
C THR A 152 5.56 -22.17 5.57
N ALA A 153 5.08 -23.25 4.97
CA ALA A 153 5.81 -24.51 4.95
C ALA A 153 7.18 -24.42 4.21
N ASP A 154 7.29 -23.48 3.26
CA ASP A 154 8.46 -23.29 2.41
C ASP A 154 9.35 -22.10 2.86
N GLY A 155 9.13 -21.54 4.06
CA GLY A 155 9.83 -20.40 4.61
C GLY A 155 8.89 -19.18 4.81
N TRP A 156 9.38 -17.97 4.54
CA TRP A 156 8.63 -16.74 4.75
C TRP A 156 7.95 -16.26 3.48
N ARG A 157 6.71 -15.82 3.59
CA ARG A 157 5.96 -15.18 2.51
C ARG A 157 5.63 -13.74 2.87
N ARG A 158 6.16 -12.79 2.10
CA ARG A 158 5.70 -11.40 2.18
C ARG A 158 4.27 -11.32 1.61
N LEU A 159 3.38 -10.72 2.35
CA LEU A 159 2.03 -10.40 1.87
C LEU A 159 2.12 -9.26 0.85
N SER A 160 1.28 -9.32 -0.17
CA SER A 160 1.14 -8.21 -1.11
C SER A 160 0.48 -7.01 -0.43
N GLY A 161 0.72 -5.79 -0.96
CA GLY A 161 0.05 -4.60 -0.47
C GLY A 161 -1.48 -4.69 -0.57
N ASN A 162 -1.99 -5.42 -1.55
CA ASN A 162 -3.42 -5.70 -1.69
C ASN A 162 -3.96 -6.62 -0.59
N GLU A 163 -3.22 -7.67 -0.19
CA GLU A 163 -3.63 -8.55 0.91
C GLU A 163 -3.68 -7.80 2.23
N VAL A 164 -2.62 -7.07 2.58
CA VAL A 164 -2.59 -6.26 3.80
C VAL A 164 -3.66 -5.16 3.74
N GLY A 165 -3.81 -4.50 2.58
CA GLY A 165 -4.81 -3.47 2.35
C GLY A 165 -6.24 -3.97 2.56
N ALA A 166 -6.55 -5.18 2.09
CA ALA A 166 -7.85 -5.80 2.28
C ALA A 166 -8.10 -6.18 3.75
N LEU A 167 -7.12 -6.75 4.45
CA LEU A 167 -7.25 -7.11 5.87
C LEU A 167 -7.45 -5.88 6.77
N LEU A 168 -6.65 -4.83 6.57
CA LEU A 168 -6.80 -3.58 7.33
C LEU A 168 -8.12 -2.86 6.99
N GLY A 169 -8.56 -2.95 5.73
CA GLY A 169 -9.85 -2.44 5.31
C GLY A 169 -11.02 -3.19 5.95
N TRP A 170 -10.93 -4.51 6.05
CA TRP A 170 -11.91 -5.31 6.77
C TRP A 170 -11.97 -4.92 8.24
N ARG A 171 -10.81 -4.82 8.88
CA ARG A 171 -10.71 -4.36 10.27
C ARG A 171 -11.29 -2.96 10.48
N ALA A 172 -11.06 -2.04 9.55
CA ALA A 172 -11.66 -0.69 9.59
C ALA A 172 -13.18 -0.74 9.48
N ALA A 173 -13.72 -1.60 8.59
CA ALA A 173 -15.17 -1.78 8.45
C ALA A 173 -15.80 -2.42 9.70
N GLU A 174 -15.11 -3.37 10.35
CA GLU A 174 -15.56 -3.93 11.63
C GLU A 174 -15.59 -2.89 12.74
N ARG A 175 -14.58 -2.02 12.81
CA ARG A 175 -14.57 -0.89 13.76
C ARG A 175 -15.75 0.06 13.49
N ALA A 176 -15.95 0.45 12.23
CA ALA A 176 -17.06 1.33 11.86
C ALA A 176 -18.43 0.76 12.27
N ARG A 177 -18.66 -0.54 12.00
CA ARG A 177 -19.88 -1.23 12.41
C ARG A 177 -20.03 -1.30 13.93
N ARG A 178 -18.97 -1.60 14.69
CA ARG A 178 -19.00 -1.67 16.15
C ARG A 178 -19.31 -0.31 16.77
N ASP A 179 -18.74 0.74 16.21
CA ASP A 179 -18.82 2.10 16.73
C ASP A 179 -20.02 2.89 16.14
N ASP A 180 -20.84 2.24 15.30
CA ASP A 180 -22.01 2.80 14.58
C ASP A 180 -21.66 4.09 13.82
N VAL A 181 -20.58 4.02 13.03
CA VAL A 181 -20.05 5.15 12.24
C VAL A 181 -20.16 4.84 10.76
N ASP A 182 -20.83 5.73 10.03
CA ASP A 182 -20.85 5.74 8.56
C ASP A 182 -19.58 6.39 8.00
N GLY A 183 -19.20 5.97 6.79
CA GLY A 183 -18.06 6.57 6.09
C GLY A 183 -17.63 5.81 4.85
N THR A 184 -16.47 6.19 4.35
CA THR A 184 -15.95 5.73 3.06
C THR A 184 -14.66 4.93 3.23
N LEU A 185 -14.56 3.78 2.57
CA LEU A 185 -13.30 3.08 2.31
C LEU A 185 -12.79 3.49 0.94
N ALA A 186 -11.48 3.72 0.79
CA ALA A 186 -10.91 4.18 -0.47
C ALA A 186 -9.68 3.39 -0.88
N ALA A 187 -9.50 3.20 -2.18
CA ALA A 187 -8.26 2.64 -2.74
C ALA A 187 -7.90 3.31 -4.06
N SER A 188 -6.62 3.23 -4.44
CA SER A 188 -6.22 3.67 -5.78
C SER A 188 -6.86 2.77 -6.85
N ILE A 189 -7.14 3.31 -8.03
CA ILE A 189 -7.74 2.57 -9.15
C ILE A 189 -6.93 1.35 -9.59
N VAL A 190 -5.64 1.31 -9.24
CA VAL A 190 -4.73 0.20 -9.57
C VAL A 190 -4.61 -0.83 -8.44
N SER A 191 -5.16 -0.54 -7.26
CA SER A 191 -5.23 -1.49 -6.15
C SER A 191 -6.37 -2.50 -6.37
N SER A 192 -6.30 -3.64 -5.67
CA SER A 192 -7.31 -4.70 -5.79
C SER A 192 -8.73 -4.20 -5.53
N PRO A 193 -9.74 -4.68 -6.26
CA PRO A 193 -11.14 -4.36 -6.00
C PRO A 193 -11.71 -4.99 -4.72
N ALA A 194 -10.93 -5.79 -3.98
CA ALA A 194 -11.34 -6.46 -2.75
C ALA A 194 -11.98 -5.52 -1.72
N LEU A 195 -11.40 -4.33 -1.53
CA LEU A 195 -11.90 -3.36 -0.55
C LEU A 195 -13.32 -2.85 -0.88
N ARG A 196 -13.68 -2.79 -2.18
CA ARG A 196 -15.06 -2.45 -2.60
C ARG A 196 -16.07 -3.47 -2.10
N GLU A 197 -15.72 -4.75 -2.14
CA GLU A 197 -16.61 -5.79 -1.64
C GLU A 197 -16.75 -5.75 -0.12
N VAL A 198 -15.66 -5.44 0.60
CA VAL A 198 -15.71 -5.17 2.04
C VAL A 198 -16.67 -4.02 2.35
N ALA A 199 -16.51 -2.88 1.68
CA ALA A 199 -17.40 -1.73 1.88
C ALA A 199 -18.86 -2.09 1.62
N ARG A 200 -19.15 -2.75 0.49
CA ARG A 200 -20.49 -3.21 0.14
C ARG A 200 -21.11 -4.11 1.22
N ARG A 201 -20.33 -5.04 1.76
CA ARG A 201 -20.79 -6.02 2.76
C ARG A 201 -21.11 -5.35 4.11
N TYR A 202 -20.40 -4.29 4.44
CA TYR A 202 -20.60 -3.54 5.67
C TYR A 202 -21.53 -2.32 5.53
N GLY A 203 -22.05 -2.06 4.32
CA GLY A 203 -22.94 -0.92 4.05
C GLY A 203 -22.22 0.42 4.07
N LEU A 204 -20.90 0.43 3.88
CA LEU A 204 -20.06 1.62 3.81
C LEU A 204 -19.96 2.12 2.36
N ASP A 205 -19.67 3.41 2.21
CA ASP A 205 -19.32 3.97 0.91
C ASP A 205 -17.94 3.50 0.45
N TYR A 206 -17.72 3.49 -0.87
CA TYR A 206 -16.46 3.14 -1.48
C TYR A 206 -16.05 4.16 -2.54
N ALA A 207 -14.78 4.54 -2.57
CA ALA A 207 -14.22 5.43 -3.57
C ALA A 207 -12.95 4.86 -4.22
N ASP A 208 -12.95 4.77 -5.57
CA ASP A 208 -11.70 4.67 -6.33
C ASP A 208 -11.07 6.05 -6.44
N THR A 209 -9.74 6.14 -6.32
CA THR A 209 -8.99 7.37 -6.51
C THR A 209 -7.91 7.20 -7.56
N LEU A 210 -7.38 8.29 -8.12
CA LEU A 210 -6.08 8.22 -8.79
C LEU A 210 -5.00 7.79 -7.80
N THR A 211 -3.88 7.27 -8.33
CA THR A 211 -2.71 6.95 -7.51
C THR A 211 -2.09 8.18 -6.88
N GLY A 212 -1.70 8.04 -5.61
CA GLY A 212 -1.12 9.06 -4.77
C GLY A 212 -2.04 9.42 -3.59
N PHE A 213 -1.49 9.38 -2.39
CA PHE A 213 -2.24 9.71 -1.17
C PHE A 213 -2.82 11.12 -1.16
N LYS A 214 -2.28 12.00 -1.99
CA LYS A 214 -2.90 13.30 -2.27
C LYS A 214 -4.35 13.21 -2.75
N TRP A 215 -4.77 12.07 -3.32
CA TRP A 215 -6.15 11.81 -3.73
C TRP A 215 -6.92 10.99 -2.71
N VAL A 216 -6.31 9.92 -2.19
CA VAL A 216 -6.92 9.06 -1.17
C VAL A 216 -7.32 9.86 0.06
N SER A 217 -6.43 10.72 0.56
CA SER A 217 -6.67 11.51 1.78
C SER A 217 -7.76 12.59 1.65
N ARG A 218 -8.20 12.90 0.41
CA ARG A 218 -9.26 13.88 0.14
C ARG A 218 -10.64 13.28 0.01
N VAL A 219 -10.77 11.96 0.10
CA VAL A 219 -12.07 11.31 0.08
C VAL A 219 -12.90 11.75 1.28
N GLY A 220 -14.13 12.20 1.01
CA GLY A 220 -15.05 12.66 2.07
C GLY A 220 -15.46 11.49 2.98
N GLY A 221 -15.50 11.73 4.29
CA GLY A 221 -15.89 10.71 5.27
C GLY A 221 -14.92 9.50 5.32
N LEU A 222 -13.64 9.68 4.94
CA LEU A 222 -12.67 8.62 4.88
C LEU A 222 -12.46 7.96 6.24
N LEU A 223 -12.68 6.65 6.31
CA LEU A 223 -12.38 5.80 7.46
C LEU A 223 -11.06 5.07 7.28
N TYR A 224 -10.75 4.65 6.06
CA TYR A 224 -9.56 3.91 5.70
C TYR A 224 -9.26 4.08 4.21
N GLY A 225 -7.98 4.11 3.86
CA GLY A 225 -7.56 4.10 2.47
C GLY A 225 -6.22 3.44 2.26
N TYR A 226 -6.00 2.85 1.07
CA TYR A 226 -4.72 2.23 0.78
C TYR A 226 -4.32 2.30 -0.70
N GLU A 227 -3.04 2.08 -0.94
CA GLU A 227 -2.43 1.81 -2.24
C GLU A 227 -1.65 0.50 -2.19
N GLU A 228 -1.71 -0.29 -3.27
CA GLU A 228 -1.06 -1.59 -3.41
C GLU A 228 0.46 -1.56 -3.19
N ALA A 229 1.08 -0.39 -3.37
CA ALA A 229 2.49 -0.14 -3.14
C ALA A 229 2.83 0.04 -1.63
N LEU A 230 2.22 -0.78 -0.77
CA LEU A 230 2.46 -0.85 0.69
C LEU A 230 2.04 0.41 1.48
N GLY A 231 1.22 1.28 0.91
CA GLY A 231 0.76 2.51 1.57
C GLY A 231 -0.62 2.33 2.21
N TYR A 232 -0.75 2.64 3.50
CA TYR A 232 -2.01 2.50 4.25
C TYR A 232 -2.27 3.73 5.12
N LEU A 233 -3.50 4.22 5.08
CA LEU A 233 -4.02 5.30 5.90
C LEU A 233 -5.08 4.73 6.85
N VAL A 234 -4.68 4.35 8.04
CA VAL A 234 -5.55 3.68 9.03
C VAL A 234 -6.21 4.66 10.01
N ASP A 235 -5.69 5.88 10.10
CA ASP A 235 -6.18 6.93 11.00
C ASP A 235 -6.19 8.30 10.29
N PRO A 236 -7.18 8.56 9.41
CA PRO A 236 -7.27 9.82 8.66
C PRO A 236 -7.54 11.05 9.53
N ALA A 237 -7.93 10.87 10.77
CA ALA A 237 -8.11 11.98 11.71
C ALA A 237 -6.77 12.53 12.21
N LYS A 238 -5.74 11.69 12.31
CA LYS A 238 -4.40 12.05 12.78
C LYS A 238 -3.48 12.46 11.62
N VAL A 239 -3.38 11.62 10.59
CA VAL A 239 -2.48 11.81 9.44
C VAL A 239 -3.28 11.66 8.16
N ARG A 240 -3.16 12.60 7.23
CA ARG A 240 -3.84 12.55 5.92
C ARG A 240 -2.87 12.15 4.81
N ASP A 241 -2.12 11.11 5.08
CA ASP A 241 -1.21 10.43 4.19
C ASP A 241 -1.04 8.98 4.67
N LYS A 242 -0.28 8.17 3.94
CA LYS A 242 0.13 6.85 4.40
C LYS A 242 1.02 6.97 5.64
N ASP A 243 0.85 6.04 6.57
CA ASP A 243 1.59 5.99 7.82
C ASP A 243 1.88 4.51 8.16
N GLY A 244 3.09 4.06 7.84
CA GLY A 244 3.49 2.67 8.01
C GLY A 244 3.57 2.24 9.47
N ILE A 245 3.85 3.16 10.39
CA ILE A 245 3.92 2.84 11.83
C ILE A 245 2.51 2.63 12.39
N SER A 246 1.54 3.48 12.06
CA SER A 246 0.16 3.25 12.51
C SER A 246 -0.46 2.02 11.87
N ALA A 247 -0.14 1.74 10.60
CA ALA A 247 -0.54 0.48 9.97
C ALA A 247 0.08 -0.74 10.66
N ALA A 248 1.34 -0.66 11.10
CA ALA A 248 2.00 -1.72 11.86
C ALA A 248 1.31 -1.98 13.20
N VAL A 249 0.90 -0.94 13.94
CA VAL A 249 0.10 -1.09 15.16
C VAL A 249 -1.21 -1.82 14.89
N ASP A 250 -1.90 -1.47 13.82
CA ASP A 250 -3.19 -2.08 13.46
C ASP A 250 -3.03 -3.56 13.05
N VAL A 251 -1.93 -3.91 12.34
CA VAL A 251 -1.56 -5.31 12.06
C VAL A 251 -1.19 -6.07 13.32
N LEU A 252 -0.40 -5.48 14.23
CA LEU A 252 -0.05 -6.11 15.51
C LEU A 252 -1.28 -6.37 16.37
N ALA A 253 -2.23 -5.43 16.41
CA ALA A 253 -3.49 -5.59 17.10
C ALA A 253 -4.29 -6.76 16.50
N LEU A 254 -4.44 -6.81 15.19
CA LEU A 254 -5.09 -7.93 14.50
C LEU A 254 -4.40 -9.27 14.81
N ALA A 255 -3.08 -9.33 14.70
CA ALA A 255 -2.31 -10.55 14.95
C ALA A 255 -2.47 -11.04 16.40
N SER A 256 -2.49 -10.13 17.38
CA SER A 256 -2.69 -10.46 18.80
C SER A 256 -4.12 -10.95 19.10
N GLU A 257 -5.13 -10.35 18.48
CA GLU A 257 -6.53 -10.80 18.58
C GLU A 257 -6.70 -12.20 17.98
N LEU A 258 -6.10 -12.45 16.81
CA LEU A 258 -6.11 -13.76 16.17
C LEU A 258 -5.36 -14.80 17.02
N ALA A 259 -4.16 -14.50 17.51
CA ALA A 259 -3.40 -15.39 18.37
C ALA A 259 -4.16 -15.74 19.65
N SER A 260 -4.88 -14.78 20.24
CA SER A 260 -5.72 -15.00 21.42
C SER A 260 -6.90 -15.93 21.14
N SER A 261 -7.37 -16.02 19.90
CA SER A 261 -8.41 -16.97 19.45
C SER A 261 -7.83 -18.27 18.87
N GLY A 262 -6.51 -18.44 18.88
CA GLY A 262 -5.82 -19.61 18.32
C GLY A 262 -5.73 -19.62 16.80
N SER A 263 -5.80 -18.44 16.18
CA SER A 263 -5.73 -18.28 14.72
C SER A 263 -4.51 -17.42 14.30
N THR A 264 -4.24 -17.35 13.02
CA THR A 264 -3.09 -16.67 12.40
C THR A 264 -3.54 -15.69 11.31
N ILE A 265 -2.65 -14.76 10.91
CA ILE A 265 -2.88 -13.89 9.74
C ILE A 265 -3.12 -14.71 8.46
N ALA A 266 -2.41 -15.82 8.27
CA ALA A 266 -2.59 -16.67 7.10
C ALA A 266 -3.99 -17.33 7.06
N GLU A 267 -4.48 -17.81 8.19
CA GLU A 267 -5.85 -18.34 8.30
C GLU A 267 -6.91 -17.24 8.14
N HIS A 268 -6.61 -16.02 8.62
CA HIS A 268 -7.50 -14.88 8.45
C HIS A 268 -7.61 -14.44 6.98
N LEU A 269 -6.54 -14.56 6.19
CA LEU A 269 -6.61 -14.39 4.73
C LEU A 269 -7.53 -15.42 4.08
N THR A 270 -7.46 -16.68 4.53
CA THR A 270 -8.40 -17.73 4.06
C THR A 270 -9.85 -17.42 4.46
N ALA A 271 -10.05 -16.88 5.66
CA ALA A 271 -11.37 -16.42 6.10
C ALA A 271 -11.87 -15.24 5.26
N PHE A 272 -10.97 -14.31 4.86
CA PHE A 272 -11.30 -13.25 3.93
C PHE A 272 -11.81 -13.81 2.58
N ASP A 273 -11.11 -14.78 2.01
CA ASP A 273 -11.50 -15.43 0.76
C ASP A 273 -12.88 -16.15 0.87
N ALA A 274 -13.15 -16.72 2.02
CA ALA A 274 -14.45 -17.36 2.27
C ALA A 274 -15.58 -16.33 2.39
N GLU A 275 -15.34 -15.17 3.03
CA GLU A 275 -16.36 -14.17 3.31
C GLU A 275 -16.62 -13.24 2.12
N PHE A 276 -15.58 -12.78 1.43
CA PHE A 276 -15.66 -11.72 0.41
C PHE A 276 -15.38 -12.20 -1.01
N GLY A 277 -14.88 -13.43 -1.18
CA GLY A 277 -14.29 -13.91 -2.42
C GLY A 277 -12.77 -13.76 -2.43
N ALA A 278 -12.09 -14.59 -3.21
CA ALA A 278 -10.65 -14.54 -3.39
C ALA A 278 -10.29 -13.50 -4.46
N TYR A 279 -9.28 -12.70 -4.16
CA TYR A 279 -8.73 -11.67 -5.06
C TYR A 279 -7.25 -11.94 -5.23
N ALA A 280 -6.80 -12.09 -6.46
CA ALA A 280 -5.39 -12.24 -6.82
C ALA A 280 -4.95 -11.05 -7.66
N SER A 281 -3.69 -10.65 -7.49
CA SER A 281 -3.10 -9.54 -8.23
C SER A 281 -1.67 -9.86 -8.63
N SER A 282 -1.23 -9.32 -9.78
CA SER A 282 0.16 -9.29 -10.23
C SER A 282 0.51 -7.92 -10.76
N GLN A 283 1.81 -7.61 -10.79
CA GLN A 283 2.33 -6.38 -11.39
C GLN A 283 3.51 -6.68 -12.30
N ILE A 284 3.45 -6.19 -13.55
CA ILE A 284 4.59 -6.18 -14.45
C ILE A 284 5.18 -4.76 -14.44
N SER A 285 6.49 -4.65 -14.24
CA SER A 285 7.25 -3.40 -14.35
C SER A 285 8.25 -3.54 -15.48
N LEU A 286 7.99 -2.86 -16.60
CA LEU A 286 8.91 -2.79 -17.72
C LEU A 286 9.76 -1.54 -17.60
N ARG A 287 11.04 -1.69 -17.34
CA ARG A 287 12.02 -0.60 -17.43
C ARG A 287 12.41 -0.41 -18.88
N VAL A 288 12.50 0.83 -19.30
CA VAL A 288 12.91 1.22 -20.65
C VAL A 288 14.04 2.23 -20.55
N ASP A 289 14.94 2.23 -21.54
CA ASP A 289 16.02 3.21 -21.63
C ASP A 289 15.54 4.50 -22.29
N ASP A 290 14.50 4.41 -23.14
CA ASP A 290 13.90 5.52 -23.87
C ASP A 290 12.42 5.70 -23.51
N LEU A 291 12.07 6.85 -22.92
CA LEU A 291 10.67 7.19 -22.59
C LEU A 291 9.73 7.16 -23.80
N ALA A 292 10.25 7.37 -25.01
CA ALA A 292 9.46 7.25 -26.24
C ALA A 292 8.95 5.82 -26.49
N GLU A 293 9.61 4.82 -25.92
CA GLU A 293 9.15 3.43 -25.98
C GLU A 293 7.86 3.23 -25.21
N ILE A 294 7.74 3.81 -24.02
CA ILE A 294 6.50 3.78 -23.22
C ILE A 294 5.34 4.38 -24.03
N SER A 295 5.57 5.55 -24.64
CA SER A 295 4.55 6.21 -25.45
C SER A 295 4.16 5.38 -26.66
N ARG A 296 5.11 4.68 -27.30
CA ARG A 296 4.83 3.76 -28.42
C ARG A 296 4.00 2.55 -27.97
N LEU A 297 4.35 1.94 -26.83
CA LEU A 297 3.62 0.79 -26.29
C LEU A 297 2.18 1.18 -25.92
N THR A 298 1.99 2.28 -25.21
CA THR A 298 0.65 2.74 -24.82
C THR A 298 -0.19 3.17 -26.01
N SER A 299 0.41 3.83 -27.04
CA SER A 299 -0.28 4.17 -28.27
C SER A 299 -0.71 2.93 -29.06
N ARG A 300 0.18 1.92 -29.19
CA ARG A 300 -0.15 0.65 -29.85
C ARG A 300 -1.35 -0.04 -29.21
N LEU A 301 -1.41 -0.09 -27.88
CA LEU A 301 -2.55 -0.69 -27.16
C LEU A 301 -3.87 0.08 -27.39
N ARG A 302 -3.80 1.39 -27.63
CA ARG A 302 -4.96 2.24 -27.89
C ARG A 302 -5.45 2.15 -29.33
N GLU A 303 -4.52 2.16 -30.30
CA GLU A 303 -4.83 2.14 -31.72
C GLU A 303 -5.25 0.75 -32.21
N ALA A 304 -4.68 -0.29 -31.65
CA ALA A 304 -4.98 -1.68 -31.96
C ALA A 304 -5.19 -2.51 -30.68
N PRO A 305 -6.29 -2.25 -29.93
CA PRO A 305 -6.55 -2.94 -28.68
C PRO A 305 -6.72 -4.46 -28.91
N PRO A 306 -6.17 -5.29 -28.02
CA PRO A 306 -6.29 -6.73 -28.16
C PRO A 306 -7.75 -7.18 -27.97
N ALA A 307 -8.21 -8.15 -28.76
CA ALA A 307 -9.51 -8.78 -28.55
C ALA A 307 -9.50 -9.74 -27.35
N ALA A 308 -8.33 -10.26 -26.98
CA ALA A 308 -8.09 -11.11 -25.83
C ALA A 308 -6.65 -10.96 -25.34
N VAL A 309 -6.40 -11.30 -24.06
CA VAL A 309 -5.08 -11.45 -23.45
C VAL A 309 -5.02 -12.83 -22.81
N GLY A 310 -4.05 -13.65 -23.19
CA GLY A 310 -4.11 -15.08 -22.85
C GLY A 310 -5.44 -15.66 -23.34
N GLN A 311 -6.13 -16.37 -22.48
CA GLN A 311 -7.44 -16.95 -22.77
C GLN A 311 -8.62 -16.02 -22.41
N HIS A 312 -8.35 -14.83 -21.88
CA HIS A 312 -9.37 -13.88 -21.39
C HIS A 312 -9.78 -12.92 -22.51
N ARG A 313 -11.05 -12.93 -22.84
CA ARG A 313 -11.64 -12.05 -23.86
C ARG A 313 -11.84 -10.65 -23.27
N VAL A 314 -11.38 -9.61 -23.99
CA VAL A 314 -11.64 -8.22 -23.63
C VAL A 314 -13.13 -7.89 -23.83
N ASP A 315 -13.75 -7.35 -22.82
CA ASP A 315 -15.13 -6.87 -22.81
C ASP A 315 -15.21 -5.38 -23.10
N ARG A 316 -14.42 -4.58 -22.37
CA ARG A 316 -14.45 -3.13 -22.42
C ARG A 316 -13.07 -2.53 -22.15
N ILE A 317 -12.82 -1.38 -22.75
CA ILE A 317 -11.60 -0.59 -22.52
C ILE A 317 -11.99 0.82 -22.08
N ASP A 318 -11.45 1.26 -20.96
CA ASP A 318 -11.58 2.62 -20.46
C ASP A 318 -10.25 3.36 -20.70
N ASP A 319 -10.29 4.42 -21.50
CA ASP A 319 -9.12 5.30 -21.75
C ASP A 319 -9.28 6.58 -20.95
N PHE A 320 -8.31 6.86 -20.08
CA PHE A 320 -8.31 8.04 -19.22
C PHE A 320 -7.60 9.25 -19.84
N ARG A 321 -7.16 9.18 -21.10
CA ARG A 321 -6.40 10.26 -21.75
C ARG A 321 -7.10 11.61 -21.68
N ASP A 322 -8.41 11.63 -21.89
CA ASP A 322 -9.24 12.84 -21.85
C ASP A 322 -10.11 12.92 -20.59
N GLY A 323 -9.81 12.09 -19.59
CA GLY A 323 -10.63 11.88 -18.40
C GLY A 323 -11.66 10.76 -18.58
N PHE A 324 -12.01 10.07 -17.50
CA PHE A 324 -12.98 8.97 -17.52
C PHE A 324 -13.66 8.80 -16.15
N GLY A 325 -14.99 8.68 -16.15
CA GLY A 325 -15.74 8.33 -14.92
C GLY A 325 -15.54 9.30 -13.76
N GLY A 326 -15.35 10.57 -14.01
CA GLY A 326 -15.09 11.60 -12.98
C GLY A 326 -13.59 11.81 -12.68
N PHE A 327 -12.70 10.96 -13.20
CA PHE A 327 -11.25 11.16 -13.09
C PHE A 327 -10.76 12.19 -14.12
N PRO A 328 -9.79 13.04 -13.74
CA PRO A 328 -9.14 13.94 -14.69
C PRO A 328 -8.35 13.19 -15.77
N ALA A 329 -7.94 13.91 -16.82
CA ALA A 329 -7.08 13.39 -17.87
C ALA A 329 -5.78 12.82 -17.31
N GLY A 330 -5.39 11.63 -17.82
CA GLY A 330 -4.18 10.93 -17.40
C GLY A 330 -3.82 9.77 -18.32
N ASP A 331 -2.55 9.43 -18.41
CA ASP A 331 -2.10 8.32 -19.25
C ASP A 331 -2.33 6.96 -18.56
N VAL A 332 -3.59 6.57 -18.52
CA VAL A 332 -4.05 5.28 -17.96
C VAL A 332 -4.95 4.60 -18.98
N LEU A 333 -4.75 3.31 -19.19
CA LEU A 333 -5.60 2.45 -20.00
C LEU A 333 -6.04 1.27 -19.13
N ARG A 334 -7.37 1.01 -19.03
CA ARG A 334 -7.93 -0.09 -18.26
C ARG A 334 -8.74 -1.01 -19.16
N LEU A 335 -8.32 -2.26 -19.23
CA LEU A 335 -9.01 -3.33 -19.93
C LEU A 335 -9.83 -4.15 -18.92
N TRP A 336 -11.08 -4.38 -19.24
CA TRP A 336 -11.97 -5.30 -18.52
C TRP A 336 -12.18 -6.55 -19.36
N PHE A 337 -12.24 -7.70 -18.71
CA PHE A 337 -12.46 -8.98 -19.34
C PHE A 337 -13.85 -9.54 -19.00
N THR A 338 -14.34 -10.45 -19.83
CA THR A 338 -15.69 -11.03 -19.69
C THR A 338 -15.91 -11.83 -18.42
N ASP A 339 -14.84 -12.24 -17.75
CA ASP A 339 -14.85 -12.95 -16.45
C ASP A 339 -14.74 -12.00 -15.26
N GLY A 340 -14.73 -10.68 -15.50
CA GLY A 340 -14.59 -9.66 -14.46
C GLY A 340 -13.14 -9.32 -14.08
N SER A 341 -12.14 -10.03 -14.62
CA SER A 341 -10.74 -9.66 -14.48
C SER A 341 -10.45 -8.30 -15.11
N ARG A 342 -9.36 -7.65 -14.71
CA ARG A 342 -8.94 -6.37 -15.29
C ARG A 342 -7.43 -6.26 -15.41
N VAL A 343 -7.00 -5.49 -16.38
CA VAL A 343 -5.62 -5.04 -16.56
C VAL A 343 -5.58 -3.54 -16.66
N ILE A 344 -4.67 -2.90 -15.92
CA ILE A 344 -4.45 -1.45 -15.99
C ILE A 344 -3.01 -1.19 -16.41
N VAL A 345 -2.85 -0.43 -17.48
CA VAL A 345 -1.54 -0.05 -18.03
C VAL A 345 -1.34 1.45 -17.82
N ARG A 346 -0.23 1.82 -17.19
CA ARG A 346 0.14 3.23 -16.99
C ARG A 346 1.64 3.44 -16.94
N PRO A 347 2.17 4.56 -17.46
CA PRO A 347 3.53 5.00 -17.18
C PRO A 347 3.73 5.29 -15.69
N SER A 348 4.95 5.05 -15.18
CA SER A 348 5.34 5.56 -13.87
C SER A 348 5.48 7.08 -13.94
N GLY A 349 5.01 7.79 -12.90
CA GLY A 349 5.15 9.25 -12.82
C GLY A 349 6.56 9.73 -12.47
N THR A 350 7.43 8.85 -11.95
CA THR A 350 8.74 9.23 -11.39
C THR A 350 9.92 8.47 -11.99
N GLU A 351 9.68 7.37 -12.69
CA GLU A 351 10.72 6.49 -13.24
C GLU A 351 10.42 6.13 -14.70
N PRO A 352 11.44 5.81 -15.52
CA PRO A 352 11.25 5.33 -16.89
C PRO A 352 10.74 3.88 -16.91
N LYS A 353 9.52 3.69 -16.42
CA LYS A 353 8.87 2.39 -16.29
C LYS A 353 7.44 2.44 -16.81
N LEU A 354 7.04 1.40 -17.53
CA LEU A 354 5.64 1.09 -17.78
C LEU A 354 5.19 0.06 -16.72
N LYS A 355 4.13 0.38 -15.99
CA LYS A 355 3.52 -0.52 -15.01
C LYS A 355 2.23 -1.11 -15.58
N VAL A 356 2.08 -2.42 -15.41
CA VAL A 356 0.86 -3.15 -15.73
C VAL A 356 0.37 -3.83 -14.46
N TYR A 357 -0.84 -3.51 -14.06
CA TYR A 357 -1.51 -4.09 -12.90
C TYR A 357 -2.56 -5.08 -13.39
N ILE A 358 -2.58 -6.25 -12.83
CA ILE A 358 -3.46 -7.36 -13.23
C ILE A 358 -4.20 -7.81 -11.99
N ASP A 359 -5.53 -7.84 -12.08
CA ASP A 359 -6.40 -8.31 -11.00
C ASP A 359 -7.41 -9.30 -11.53
N SER A 360 -7.65 -10.35 -10.77
CA SER A 360 -8.75 -11.29 -10.97
C SER A 360 -9.38 -11.65 -9.64
N SER A 361 -10.63 -12.11 -9.67
CA SER A 361 -11.34 -12.55 -8.49
C SER A 361 -12.23 -13.75 -8.77
N SER A 362 -12.51 -14.53 -7.72
CA SER A 362 -13.45 -15.63 -7.78
C SER A 362 -14.30 -15.70 -6.51
N SER A 363 -15.59 -15.92 -6.69
CA SER A 363 -16.56 -16.13 -5.61
C SER A 363 -17.19 -17.53 -5.62
N GLU A 364 -16.82 -18.40 -6.57
CA GLU A 364 -17.40 -19.73 -6.74
C GLU A 364 -16.54 -20.79 -6.03
N GLY A 365 -17.20 -21.73 -5.37
CA GLY A 365 -16.53 -22.80 -4.60
C GLY A 365 -16.15 -22.39 -3.18
N ASP A 366 -15.31 -23.20 -2.54
CA ASP A 366 -14.71 -22.89 -1.24
C ASP A 366 -13.52 -21.91 -1.37
N ALA A 367 -12.98 -21.43 -0.25
CA ALA A 367 -11.91 -20.43 -0.23
C ALA A 367 -10.67 -20.89 -1.02
N VAL A 368 -10.31 -22.17 -0.93
CA VAL A 368 -9.13 -22.74 -1.61
C VAL A 368 -9.36 -22.76 -3.12
N ALA A 369 -10.52 -23.20 -3.57
CA ALA A 369 -10.88 -23.22 -4.99
C ALA A 369 -10.97 -21.80 -5.56
N ARG A 370 -11.55 -20.83 -4.81
CA ARG A 370 -11.62 -19.42 -5.20
C ARG A 370 -10.22 -18.84 -5.41
N ARG A 371 -9.31 -19.07 -4.43
CA ARG A 371 -7.92 -18.59 -4.50
C ARG A 371 -7.21 -19.17 -5.72
N ALA A 372 -7.28 -20.48 -5.92
CA ALA A 372 -6.65 -21.15 -7.05
C ALA A 372 -7.17 -20.63 -8.41
N THR A 373 -8.49 -20.39 -8.52
CA THR A 373 -9.10 -19.84 -9.73
C THR A 373 -8.61 -18.42 -10.02
N ALA A 374 -8.60 -17.54 -9.02
CA ALA A 374 -8.14 -16.16 -9.20
C ALA A 374 -6.63 -16.08 -9.54
N GLU A 375 -5.81 -16.89 -8.89
CA GLU A 375 -4.37 -16.97 -9.18
C GLU A 375 -4.07 -17.52 -10.57
N ALA A 376 -4.79 -18.55 -11.02
CA ALA A 376 -4.64 -19.10 -12.37
C ALA A 376 -4.99 -18.05 -13.45
N ALA A 377 -6.06 -17.27 -13.25
CA ALA A 377 -6.45 -16.21 -14.17
C ALA A 377 -5.41 -15.09 -14.22
N VAL A 378 -4.86 -14.68 -13.08
CA VAL A 378 -3.77 -13.68 -13.01
C VAL A 378 -2.52 -14.19 -13.73
N ALA A 379 -2.15 -15.45 -13.53
CA ALA A 379 -0.97 -16.02 -14.18
C ALA A 379 -1.10 -16.07 -15.72
N ASP A 380 -2.30 -16.43 -16.23
CA ASP A 380 -2.56 -16.44 -17.68
C ASP A 380 -2.55 -15.02 -18.27
N LEU A 381 -3.16 -14.06 -17.59
CA LEU A 381 -3.14 -12.65 -17.98
C LEU A 381 -1.73 -12.04 -17.91
N ASP A 382 -0.92 -12.38 -16.91
CA ASP A 382 0.47 -11.91 -16.79
C ASP A 382 1.31 -12.41 -17.98
N ALA A 383 1.21 -13.71 -18.30
CA ALA A 383 1.89 -14.30 -19.44
C ALA A 383 1.45 -13.64 -20.77
N GLY A 384 0.14 -13.47 -20.98
CA GLY A 384 -0.40 -12.84 -22.17
C GLY A 384 -0.02 -11.35 -22.31
N MET A 385 0.03 -10.61 -21.20
CA MET A 385 0.49 -9.22 -21.22
C MET A 385 1.97 -9.09 -21.53
N ARG A 386 2.83 -10.00 -21.00
CA ARG A 386 4.27 -10.02 -21.35
C ARG A 386 4.49 -10.30 -22.84
N GLU A 387 3.74 -11.23 -23.40
CA GLU A 387 3.78 -11.51 -24.85
C GLU A 387 3.32 -10.28 -25.68
N LEU A 388 2.26 -9.63 -25.25
CA LEU A 388 1.71 -8.45 -25.94
C LEU A 388 2.64 -7.24 -25.88
N LEU A 389 3.46 -7.11 -24.84
CA LEU A 389 4.36 -5.98 -24.61
C LEU A 389 5.79 -6.24 -25.10
N SER A 390 6.13 -7.46 -25.46
CA SER A 390 7.39 -7.80 -26.13
C SER A 390 7.36 -7.37 -27.61
#